data_d99c4a6d326ef3bed19b450631a31209
#
_entry.id   d99c4a6d326ef3bed19b450631a31209
#
_cell.length_a   1.000
_cell.length_b   1.000
_cell.length_c   1.000
_cell.angle_alpha   90.00
_cell.angle_beta   90.00
_cell.angle_gamma   90.00
#
_symmetry.space_group_name_H-M   'P 1'
#
loop_
_entity.id
_entity.type
_entity.pdbx_description
1 polymer ?
#
loop_
_entity_poly.entity_id
_entity_poly.type
_entity_poly.pdbx_seq_one_letter_code
_entity_poly.pdbx_strand_id
1 'polypeptide(L)'
;MFCDQCEQTAKGTGCTKIGVCGKDGETADLQDLLVYAAKGIAMYAHRARQLGARDRGVDRFILEALFSTVTNVNFDPARLDGLLRKAGEIINRVRRLYETAAAAAGKPIEKLDGPAAYAPAEGHADLVAQAQVAGIQRRLEALGPDVAGLQDLILYGIKGMAAYADHAMILGQEDEAVYAFFHEALNFLTSGDAANVDKLVPMALKVGEVNLRVMELLDAGNTGAYGHPEPTQVRVTPIKGKAIVVSGHDLKDLEELLKQTAGKGINVYTHGEMLPCLAYPGLKKYKHLVGNYGGAWQDQAREFEAFPGAILMTTNCIQRPRETYKGRIFTSGLVAWPGVRHIADRNFKPVIDAALAAPGFTEDAEEKKITIGFGRNAVMQAAGAVIDAVKAGKIKHFFLIGGCDGAKPGRNYYTEFAQAVPKDCVILTLACGKYRFNKLPFGDIGGIPRLLDVGQCNDAYSAIQIAVALAGAFGCGVNDLPLSFVLSWYEQKAVCILLTLLHLGIRNMKLGPSLPAFVGPNVLKVLVDNFNIAPISSVKDDLAAMLA
;
A
#
# COMPACT_ATOMS: atom_id res chain seq x y z
N MET A 1 4.44 -23.41 6.93
CA MET A 1 4.44 -21.92 6.86
C MET A 1 5.85 -21.37 6.93
N PHE A 2 6.23 -20.48 6.03
CA PHE A 2 7.34 -19.52 6.13
C PHE A 2 6.88 -18.20 5.49
N CYS A 3 7.14 -17.04 6.12
CA CYS A 3 6.74 -15.74 5.59
C CYS A 3 7.69 -14.64 6.05
N ASP A 4 8.29 -13.91 5.12
CA ASP A 4 9.25 -12.82 5.34
C ASP A 4 8.86 -11.51 4.63
N GLN A 5 7.63 -11.44 4.13
CA GLN A 5 7.18 -10.38 3.21
C GLN A 5 6.97 -8.99 3.84
N CYS A 6 7.09 -8.83 5.16
CA CYS A 6 6.89 -7.54 5.83
C CYS A 6 8.02 -7.22 6.81
N GLU A 7 8.11 -5.94 7.20
CA GLU A 7 9.13 -5.45 8.12
C GLU A 7 9.03 -6.08 9.52
N GLN A 8 7.83 -6.49 9.95
CA GLN A 8 7.60 -7.09 11.26
C GLN A 8 7.85 -8.61 11.31
N THR A 9 8.43 -9.18 10.25
CA THR A 9 8.72 -10.61 10.23
C THR A 9 9.53 -11.05 11.47
N ALA A 10 9.20 -12.23 12.00
CA ALA A 10 9.75 -12.69 13.28
C ALA A 10 11.28 -12.74 13.25
N LYS A 11 11.91 -12.17 14.28
CA LYS A 11 13.37 -12.09 14.43
C LYS A 11 14.13 -11.43 13.27
N GLY A 12 13.42 -10.78 12.34
CA GLY A 12 14.01 -10.21 11.12
C GLY A 12 14.46 -11.26 10.10
N THR A 13 13.99 -12.52 10.22
CA THR A 13 14.37 -13.62 9.32
C THR A 13 13.20 -14.33 8.67
N GLY A 14 12.08 -14.47 9.37
CA GLY A 14 10.88 -15.13 8.86
C GLY A 14 9.94 -15.62 9.96
N CYS A 15 8.64 -15.58 9.70
CA CYS A 15 7.60 -16.19 10.54
C CYS A 15 7.45 -17.66 10.15
N THR A 16 7.62 -18.59 11.12
CA THR A 16 7.64 -20.03 10.86
C THR A 16 6.51 -20.83 11.52
N LYS A 17 5.77 -20.23 12.46
CA LYS A 17 4.65 -20.87 13.19
C LYS A 17 3.36 -20.08 13.04
N ILE A 18 3.44 -18.81 13.37
CA ILE A 18 2.37 -17.82 13.22
C ILE A 18 3.01 -16.48 12.84
N GLY A 19 2.38 -15.74 11.95
CA GLY A 19 2.81 -14.39 11.58
C GLY A 19 2.67 -13.42 12.75
N VAL A 20 3.61 -12.48 12.89
CA VAL A 20 3.48 -11.38 13.86
C VAL A 20 2.18 -10.58 13.62
N CYS A 21 1.71 -10.52 12.37
CA CYS A 21 0.42 -9.95 11.97
C CYS A 21 -0.82 -10.78 12.40
N GLY A 22 -0.62 -11.99 12.92
CA GLY A 22 -1.68 -12.93 13.28
C GLY A 22 -2.05 -13.95 12.19
N LYS A 23 -1.35 -13.97 11.03
CA LYS A 23 -1.54 -14.96 9.98
C LYS A 23 -1.11 -16.33 10.48
N ASP A 24 -1.99 -17.32 10.43
CA ASP A 24 -1.67 -18.70 10.74
C ASP A 24 -1.01 -19.44 9.55
N GLY A 25 -0.62 -20.70 9.79
CA GLY A 25 0.06 -21.51 8.77
C GLY A 25 -0.83 -21.79 7.56
N GLU A 26 -2.09 -22.10 7.81
CA GLU A 26 -3.08 -22.41 6.79
C GLU A 26 -3.33 -21.23 5.85
N THR A 27 -3.60 -20.06 6.42
CA THR A 27 -3.77 -18.83 5.64
C THR A 27 -2.53 -18.50 4.82
N ALA A 28 -1.32 -18.69 5.39
CA ALA A 28 -0.06 -18.43 4.68
C ALA A 28 0.11 -19.38 3.49
N ASP A 29 -0.15 -20.68 3.69
CA ASP A 29 -0.01 -21.70 2.67
C ASP A 29 -1.02 -21.50 1.53
N LEU A 30 -2.29 -21.16 1.83
CA LEU A 30 -3.30 -20.83 0.83
C LEU A 30 -2.97 -19.55 0.04
N GLN A 31 -2.38 -18.54 0.67
CA GLN A 31 -1.91 -17.34 -0.03
C GLN A 31 -0.75 -17.65 -0.98
N ASP A 32 0.20 -18.49 -0.58
CA ASP A 32 1.30 -18.92 -1.44
C ASP A 32 0.77 -19.73 -2.64
N LEU A 33 -0.21 -20.61 -2.43
CA LEU A 33 -0.88 -21.35 -3.50
C LEU A 33 -1.64 -20.42 -4.46
N LEU A 34 -2.27 -19.36 -3.95
CA LEU A 34 -2.96 -18.38 -4.80
C LEU A 34 -1.98 -17.62 -5.70
N VAL A 35 -0.80 -17.26 -5.17
CA VAL A 35 0.29 -16.68 -5.99
C VAL A 35 0.77 -17.68 -7.04
N TYR A 36 0.91 -18.95 -6.68
CA TYR A 36 1.29 -20.01 -7.62
C TYR A 36 0.27 -20.15 -8.76
N ALA A 37 -1.02 -20.17 -8.43
CA ALA A 37 -2.11 -20.20 -9.42
C ALA A 37 -2.11 -18.93 -10.31
N ALA A 38 -1.87 -17.75 -9.74
CA ALA A 38 -1.76 -16.50 -10.49
C ALA A 38 -0.59 -16.52 -11.50
N LYS A 39 0.55 -17.13 -11.14
CA LYS A 39 1.66 -17.37 -12.07
C LYS A 39 1.21 -18.26 -13.24
N GLY A 40 0.45 -19.33 -12.95
CA GLY A 40 -0.07 -20.24 -13.99
C GLY A 40 -1.04 -19.54 -14.96
N ILE A 41 -1.93 -18.71 -14.45
CA ILE A 41 -2.81 -17.86 -15.28
C ILE A 41 -1.96 -16.94 -16.18
N ALA A 42 -0.95 -16.29 -15.60
CA ALA A 42 -0.09 -15.34 -16.32
C ALA A 42 0.73 -16.01 -17.42
N MET A 43 1.14 -17.27 -17.26
CA MET A 43 1.85 -18.03 -18.32
C MET A 43 1.03 -18.12 -19.61
N TYR A 44 -0.27 -18.38 -19.52
CA TYR A 44 -1.17 -18.39 -20.69
C TYR A 44 -1.55 -16.98 -21.15
N ALA A 45 -1.87 -16.08 -20.21
CA ALA A 45 -2.30 -14.73 -20.53
C ALA A 45 -1.21 -13.92 -21.25
N HIS A 46 0.05 -14.05 -20.83
CA HIS A 46 1.20 -13.42 -21.50
C HIS A 46 1.32 -13.89 -22.95
N ARG A 47 1.25 -15.20 -23.20
CA ARG A 47 1.29 -15.78 -24.56
C ARG A 47 0.10 -15.37 -25.41
N ALA A 48 -1.10 -15.38 -24.84
CA ALA A 48 -2.30 -14.93 -25.53
C ALA A 48 -2.16 -13.46 -25.98
N ARG A 49 -1.63 -12.58 -25.11
CA ARG A 49 -1.38 -11.16 -25.42
C ARG A 49 -0.35 -10.98 -26.54
N GLN A 50 0.70 -11.81 -26.60
CA GLN A 50 1.66 -11.80 -27.72
C GLN A 50 1.01 -12.17 -29.05
N LEU A 51 -0.15 -12.82 -29.02
CA LEU A 51 -0.97 -13.17 -30.19
C LEU A 51 -2.16 -12.21 -30.39
N GLY A 52 -2.20 -11.10 -29.66
CA GLY A 52 -3.25 -10.10 -29.75
C GLY A 52 -4.54 -10.44 -29.00
N ALA A 53 -4.61 -11.57 -28.28
CA ALA A 53 -5.78 -11.99 -27.51
C ALA A 53 -5.66 -11.60 -26.03
N ARG A 54 -6.74 -11.10 -25.46
CA ARG A 54 -6.81 -10.64 -24.06
C ARG A 54 -8.20 -10.85 -23.48
N ASP A 55 -8.26 -10.90 -22.13
CA ASP A 55 -9.50 -11.07 -21.39
C ASP A 55 -9.48 -10.22 -20.13
N ARG A 56 -10.37 -9.25 -20.06
CA ARG A 56 -10.48 -8.30 -18.95
C ARG A 56 -10.80 -8.97 -17.60
N GLY A 57 -11.57 -10.04 -17.61
CA GLY A 57 -11.87 -10.80 -16.40
C GLY A 57 -10.64 -11.49 -15.83
N VAL A 58 -9.74 -11.97 -16.72
CA VAL A 58 -8.43 -12.52 -16.33
C VAL A 58 -7.54 -11.44 -15.73
N ASP A 59 -7.49 -10.25 -16.36
CA ASP A 59 -6.69 -9.13 -15.91
C ASP A 59 -7.09 -8.67 -14.50
N ARG A 60 -8.38 -8.45 -14.28
CA ARG A 60 -8.93 -8.04 -12.97
C ARG A 60 -8.72 -9.09 -11.90
N PHE A 61 -8.85 -10.37 -12.25
CA PHE A 61 -8.62 -11.45 -11.29
C PHE A 61 -7.17 -11.50 -10.80
N ILE A 62 -6.19 -11.18 -11.65
CA ILE A 62 -4.78 -11.10 -11.21
C ILE A 62 -4.58 -10.02 -10.15
N LEU A 63 -5.22 -8.84 -10.31
CA LEU A 63 -5.17 -7.80 -9.27
C LEU A 63 -5.78 -8.29 -7.97
N GLU A 64 -7.00 -8.88 -8.03
CA GLU A 64 -7.71 -9.43 -6.88
C GLU A 64 -6.88 -10.50 -6.15
N ALA A 65 -6.29 -11.45 -6.89
CA ALA A 65 -5.49 -12.53 -6.35
C ALA A 65 -4.22 -12.00 -5.65
N LEU A 66 -3.46 -11.13 -6.31
CA LEU A 66 -2.23 -10.57 -5.75
C LEU A 66 -2.52 -9.70 -4.53
N PHE A 67 -3.49 -8.78 -4.62
CA PHE A 67 -3.83 -7.87 -3.52
C PHE A 67 -4.36 -8.63 -2.30
N SER A 68 -5.12 -9.71 -2.48
CA SER A 68 -5.60 -10.56 -1.37
C SER A 68 -4.44 -11.17 -0.56
N THR A 69 -3.24 -11.30 -1.13
CA THR A 69 -2.06 -11.86 -0.47
C THR A 69 -1.12 -10.81 0.13
N VAL A 70 -1.44 -9.53 0.02
CA VAL A 70 -0.69 -8.43 0.65
C VAL A 70 -0.82 -8.53 2.17
N THR A 71 0.18 -8.07 2.90
CA THR A 71 0.19 -8.07 4.36
C THR A 71 -1.04 -7.37 4.93
N ASN A 72 -1.70 -7.99 5.88
CA ASN A 72 -2.88 -7.47 6.61
C ASN A 72 -4.09 -7.17 5.71
N VAL A 73 -4.35 -8.00 4.70
CA VAL A 73 -5.53 -7.92 3.84
C VAL A 73 -6.49 -9.07 4.12
N ASN A 74 -6.25 -10.24 3.58
CA ASN A 74 -7.18 -11.37 3.68
C ASN A 74 -6.63 -12.46 4.61
N PHE A 75 -7.25 -12.60 5.77
CA PHE A 75 -6.94 -13.62 6.77
C PHE A 75 -7.99 -14.74 6.81
N ASP A 76 -8.96 -14.73 5.90
CA ASP A 76 -10.07 -15.69 5.91
C ASP A 76 -9.78 -16.88 4.95
N PRO A 77 -9.47 -18.09 5.49
CA PRO A 77 -9.22 -19.27 4.68
C PRO A 77 -10.41 -19.62 3.74
N ALA A 78 -11.64 -19.42 4.18
CA ALA A 78 -12.81 -19.73 3.34
C ALA A 78 -12.89 -18.82 2.10
N ARG A 79 -12.51 -17.55 2.23
CA ARG A 79 -12.43 -16.65 1.08
C ARG A 79 -11.24 -16.97 0.18
N LEU A 80 -10.11 -17.41 0.75
CA LEU A 80 -8.96 -17.88 -0.04
C LEU A 80 -9.30 -19.13 -0.83
N ASP A 81 -10.05 -20.08 -0.26
CA ASP A 81 -10.57 -21.25 -0.98
C ASP A 81 -11.41 -20.84 -2.19
N GLY A 82 -12.32 -19.88 -2.00
CA GLY A 82 -13.12 -19.34 -3.09
C GLY A 82 -12.27 -18.75 -4.22
N LEU A 83 -11.21 -17.99 -3.88
CA LEU A 83 -10.27 -17.43 -4.85
C LEU A 83 -9.46 -18.52 -5.57
N LEU A 84 -9.03 -19.56 -4.86
CA LEU A 84 -8.28 -20.69 -5.43
C LEU A 84 -9.14 -21.49 -6.43
N ARG A 85 -10.42 -21.72 -6.13
CA ARG A 85 -11.37 -22.37 -7.06
C ARG A 85 -11.62 -21.51 -8.29
N LYS A 86 -11.84 -20.21 -8.10
CA LYS A 86 -11.96 -19.23 -9.18
C LYS A 86 -10.68 -19.18 -10.04
N ALA A 87 -9.50 -19.29 -9.44
CA ALA A 87 -8.24 -19.37 -10.17
C ALA A 87 -8.20 -20.59 -11.11
N GLY A 88 -8.71 -21.75 -10.68
CA GLY A 88 -8.85 -22.94 -11.53
C GLY A 88 -9.77 -22.74 -12.73
N GLU A 89 -10.87 -22.01 -12.55
CA GLU A 89 -11.77 -21.64 -13.65
C GLU A 89 -11.10 -20.66 -14.62
N ILE A 90 -10.42 -19.65 -14.09
CA ILE A 90 -9.71 -18.62 -14.87
C ILE A 90 -8.56 -19.24 -15.67
N ILE A 91 -7.78 -20.16 -15.09
CA ILE A 91 -6.67 -20.80 -15.81
C ILE A 91 -7.19 -21.63 -17.00
N ASN A 92 -8.31 -22.34 -16.84
CA ASN A 92 -8.94 -23.08 -17.93
C ASN A 92 -9.49 -22.13 -19.02
N ARG A 93 -10.01 -20.99 -18.65
CA ARG A 93 -10.52 -19.96 -19.56
C ARG A 93 -9.38 -19.33 -20.36
N VAL A 94 -8.30 -18.90 -19.72
CA VAL A 94 -7.17 -18.24 -20.39
C VAL A 94 -6.34 -19.21 -21.22
N ARG A 95 -6.26 -20.50 -20.82
CA ARG A 95 -5.65 -21.55 -21.64
C ARG A 95 -6.38 -21.69 -22.98
N ARG A 96 -7.73 -21.82 -22.97
CA ARG A 96 -8.53 -21.86 -24.20
C ARG A 96 -8.36 -20.60 -25.07
N LEU A 97 -8.26 -19.42 -24.43
CA LEU A 97 -8.00 -18.16 -25.12
C LEU A 97 -6.66 -18.24 -25.88
N TYR A 98 -5.60 -18.68 -25.20
CA TYR A 98 -4.27 -18.86 -25.80
C TYR A 98 -4.28 -19.90 -26.94
N GLU A 99 -4.86 -21.09 -26.71
CA GLU A 99 -4.94 -22.17 -27.70
C GLU A 99 -5.68 -21.71 -28.98
N THR A 100 -6.80 -21.01 -28.82
CA THR A 100 -7.57 -20.42 -29.91
C THR A 100 -6.76 -19.38 -30.69
N ALA A 101 -6.08 -18.49 -29.99
CA ALA A 101 -5.25 -17.46 -30.63
C ALA A 101 -4.04 -18.05 -31.36
N ALA A 102 -3.40 -19.08 -30.78
CA ALA A 102 -2.29 -19.79 -31.42
C ALA A 102 -2.72 -20.50 -32.68
N ALA A 103 -3.86 -21.22 -32.67
CA ALA A 103 -4.42 -21.87 -33.82
C ALA A 103 -4.77 -20.87 -34.95
N ALA A 104 -5.40 -19.74 -34.59
CA ALA A 104 -5.73 -18.67 -35.53
C ALA A 104 -4.48 -18.02 -36.16
N ALA A 105 -3.38 -17.95 -35.43
CA ALA A 105 -2.10 -17.43 -35.88
C ALA A 105 -1.22 -18.47 -36.61
N GLY A 106 -1.68 -19.74 -36.75
CA GLY A 106 -0.90 -20.83 -37.31
C GLY A 106 0.35 -21.20 -36.52
N LYS A 107 0.37 -20.89 -35.20
CA LYS A 107 1.49 -21.18 -34.32
C LYS A 107 1.25 -22.47 -33.53
N PRO A 108 2.33 -23.23 -33.20
CA PRO A 108 2.20 -24.41 -32.36
C PRO A 108 1.74 -23.99 -30.94
N ILE A 109 0.90 -24.84 -30.34
CA ILE A 109 0.49 -24.69 -28.94
C ILE A 109 1.61 -25.24 -28.05
N GLU A 110 2.17 -24.38 -27.21
CA GLU A 110 3.19 -24.78 -26.22
C GLU A 110 2.54 -25.62 -25.12
N LYS A 111 3.17 -26.71 -24.73
CA LYS A 111 2.82 -27.45 -23.52
C LYS A 111 3.47 -26.76 -22.32
N LEU A 112 2.66 -26.21 -21.42
CA LEU A 112 3.12 -25.53 -20.23
C LEU A 112 2.93 -26.42 -19.00
N ASP A 113 3.94 -26.46 -18.13
CA ASP A 113 3.99 -27.25 -16.91
C ASP A 113 4.01 -26.36 -15.64
N GLY A 114 4.15 -26.96 -14.47
CA GLY A 114 4.25 -26.26 -13.20
C GLY A 114 2.99 -25.47 -12.88
N PRO A 115 3.09 -24.15 -12.60
CA PRO A 115 1.93 -23.32 -12.28
C PRO A 115 0.83 -23.34 -13.35
N ALA A 116 1.17 -23.49 -14.62
CA ALA A 116 0.22 -23.59 -15.72
C ALA A 116 -0.69 -24.83 -15.65
N ALA A 117 -0.26 -25.88 -14.97
CA ALA A 117 -1.03 -27.10 -14.74
C ALA A 117 -1.87 -27.05 -13.46
N TYR A 118 -1.97 -25.90 -12.78
CA TYR A 118 -2.74 -25.77 -11.55
C TYR A 118 -4.21 -26.15 -11.76
N ALA A 119 -4.68 -27.03 -10.89
CA ALA A 119 -6.08 -27.36 -10.71
C ALA A 119 -6.34 -27.44 -9.20
N PRO A 120 -7.36 -26.74 -8.67
CA PRO A 120 -7.62 -26.75 -7.24
C PRO A 120 -8.06 -28.14 -6.77
N ALA A 121 -7.51 -28.61 -5.66
CA ALA A 121 -7.98 -29.81 -4.98
C ALA A 121 -9.42 -29.61 -4.47
N GLU A 122 -10.19 -30.71 -4.34
CA GLU A 122 -11.62 -30.63 -4.02
C GLU A 122 -11.88 -30.20 -2.56
N GLY A 123 -11.13 -30.79 -1.61
CA GLY A 123 -11.27 -30.52 -0.18
C GLY A 123 -10.41 -29.35 0.30
N HIS A 124 -10.85 -28.67 1.36
CA HIS A 124 -10.07 -27.61 2.00
C HIS A 124 -8.70 -28.12 2.51
N ALA A 125 -8.68 -29.25 3.22
CA ALA A 125 -7.42 -29.85 3.69
C ALA A 125 -6.48 -30.24 2.55
N ASP A 126 -7.03 -30.68 1.43
CA ASP A 126 -6.27 -31.04 0.24
C ASP A 126 -5.70 -29.80 -0.47
N LEU A 127 -6.41 -28.66 -0.46
CA LEU A 127 -5.88 -27.37 -0.94
C LEU A 127 -4.69 -26.92 -0.07
N VAL A 128 -4.80 -27.03 1.26
CA VAL A 128 -3.69 -26.71 2.18
C VAL A 128 -2.50 -27.63 1.93
N ALA A 129 -2.72 -28.94 1.72
CA ALA A 129 -1.67 -29.88 1.38
C ALA A 129 -1.04 -29.56 -0.01
N GLN A 130 -1.85 -29.17 -0.98
CA GLN A 130 -1.40 -28.74 -2.31
C GLN A 130 -0.47 -27.54 -2.26
N ALA A 131 -0.62 -26.64 -1.29
CA ALA A 131 0.20 -25.44 -1.13
C ALA A 131 1.70 -25.71 -0.90
N GLN A 132 2.07 -26.93 -0.51
CA GLN A 132 3.47 -27.31 -0.30
C GLN A 132 4.33 -27.17 -1.57
N VAL A 133 3.73 -27.14 -2.78
CA VAL A 133 4.46 -26.90 -4.03
C VAL A 133 4.91 -25.45 -4.19
N ALA A 134 4.29 -24.51 -3.47
CA ALA A 134 4.42 -23.07 -3.66
C ALA A 134 5.25 -22.35 -2.58
N GLY A 135 5.69 -23.08 -1.53
CA GLY A 135 6.32 -22.49 -0.35
C GLY A 135 7.60 -21.69 -0.64
N ILE A 136 7.74 -20.55 0.02
CA ILE A 136 8.89 -19.62 -0.10
C ILE A 136 10.18 -20.31 0.28
N GLN A 137 10.19 -21.10 1.37
CA GLN A 137 11.38 -21.78 1.87
C GLN A 137 12.00 -22.74 0.85
N ARG A 138 11.17 -23.50 0.13
CA ARG A 138 11.63 -24.40 -0.93
C ARG A 138 12.39 -23.65 -2.04
N ARG A 139 11.91 -22.48 -2.40
CA ARG A 139 12.55 -21.63 -3.41
C ARG A 139 13.86 -21.06 -2.89
N LEU A 140 13.89 -20.61 -1.64
CA LEU A 140 15.09 -20.10 -0.97
C LEU A 140 16.20 -21.17 -0.89
N GLU A 141 15.84 -22.42 -0.56
CA GLU A 141 16.76 -23.56 -0.52
C GLU A 141 17.30 -23.91 -1.91
N ALA A 142 16.48 -23.82 -2.95
CA ALA A 142 16.86 -24.17 -4.31
C ALA A 142 17.73 -23.11 -5.01
N LEU A 143 17.49 -21.83 -4.76
CA LEU A 143 18.08 -20.72 -5.53
C LEU A 143 19.07 -19.86 -4.72
N GLY A 144 19.10 -20.04 -3.42
CA GLY A 144 19.89 -19.20 -2.51
C GLY A 144 19.26 -17.82 -2.25
N PRO A 145 19.78 -17.09 -1.24
CA PRO A 145 19.12 -15.88 -0.72
C PRO A 145 19.11 -14.70 -1.71
N ASP A 146 20.10 -14.55 -2.57
CA ASP A 146 20.16 -13.40 -3.48
C ASP A 146 19.16 -13.53 -4.64
N VAL A 147 19.11 -14.69 -5.30
CA VAL A 147 18.18 -14.93 -6.41
C VAL A 147 16.75 -14.99 -5.89
N ALA A 148 16.50 -15.74 -4.80
CA ALA A 148 15.18 -15.81 -4.19
C ALA A 148 14.72 -14.43 -3.69
N GLY A 149 15.61 -13.66 -3.07
CA GLY A 149 15.33 -12.32 -2.60
C GLY A 149 15.01 -11.32 -3.72
N LEU A 150 15.69 -11.39 -4.87
CA LEU A 150 15.33 -10.59 -6.05
C LEU A 150 13.98 -11.00 -6.65
N GLN A 151 13.67 -12.30 -6.67
CA GLN A 151 12.35 -12.78 -7.07
C GLN A 151 11.26 -12.27 -6.11
N ASP A 152 11.54 -12.25 -4.79
CA ASP A 152 10.63 -11.70 -3.80
C ASP A 152 10.48 -10.18 -3.92
N LEU A 153 11.54 -9.46 -4.23
CA LEU A 153 11.50 -8.03 -4.49
C LEU A 153 10.56 -7.70 -5.67
N ILE A 154 10.64 -8.47 -6.76
CA ILE A 154 9.72 -8.35 -7.91
C ILE A 154 8.30 -8.73 -7.49
N LEU A 155 8.11 -9.89 -6.86
CA LEU A 155 6.80 -10.40 -6.46
C LEU A 155 6.11 -9.45 -5.47
N TYR A 156 6.82 -8.98 -4.46
CA TYR A 156 6.26 -8.07 -3.45
C TYR A 156 6.00 -6.69 -4.04
N GLY A 157 6.85 -6.25 -4.97
CA GLY A 157 6.61 -5.05 -5.76
C GLY A 157 5.29 -5.13 -6.55
N ILE A 158 5.06 -6.20 -7.32
CA ILE A 158 3.82 -6.36 -8.08
C ILE A 158 2.59 -6.60 -7.18
N LYS A 159 2.73 -7.21 -6.00
CA LYS A 159 1.63 -7.28 -5.02
C LYS A 159 1.22 -5.89 -4.55
N GLY A 160 2.17 -5.03 -4.20
CA GLY A 160 1.90 -3.64 -3.81
C GLY A 160 1.28 -2.83 -4.94
N MET A 161 1.83 -2.99 -6.15
CA MET A 161 1.30 -2.37 -7.37
C MET A 161 -0.14 -2.83 -7.68
N ALA A 162 -0.47 -4.11 -7.44
CA ALA A 162 -1.82 -4.63 -7.64
C ALA A 162 -2.85 -3.96 -6.73
N ALA A 163 -2.47 -3.62 -5.50
CA ALA A 163 -3.34 -2.88 -4.59
C ALA A 163 -3.68 -1.49 -5.12
N TYR A 164 -2.71 -0.77 -5.66
CA TYR A 164 -2.95 0.54 -6.27
C TYR A 164 -3.73 0.45 -7.58
N ALA A 165 -3.43 -0.55 -8.42
CA ALA A 165 -4.14 -0.78 -9.67
C ALA A 165 -5.62 -1.16 -9.43
N ASP A 166 -5.92 -1.93 -8.38
CA ASP A 166 -7.28 -2.28 -7.99
C ASP A 166 -8.08 -1.03 -7.57
N HIS A 167 -7.48 -0.16 -6.76
CA HIS A 167 -8.12 1.11 -6.38
C HIS A 167 -8.33 2.05 -7.57
N ALA A 168 -7.37 2.13 -8.50
CA ALA A 168 -7.51 2.90 -9.73
C ALA A 168 -8.66 2.35 -10.59
N MET A 169 -8.73 1.02 -10.75
CA MET A 169 -9.79 0.32 -11.47
C MET A 169 -11.18 0.57 -10.88
N ILE A 170 -11.33 0.57 -9.55
CA ILE A 170 -12.58 0.90 -8.85
C ILE A 170 -13.08 2.31 -9.22
N LEU A 171 -12.16 3.23 -9.50
CA LEU A 171 -12.44 4.60 -9.93
C LEU A 171 -12.45 4.78 -11.46
N GLY A 172 -12.46 3.67 -12.21
CA GLY A 172 -12.54 3.67 -13.68
C GLY A 172 -11.24 4.02 -14.40
N GLN A 173 -10.10 4.01 -13.72
CA GLN A 173 -8.79 4.24 -14.31
C GLN A 173 -8.05 2.92 -14.52
N GLU A 174 -7.85 2.57 -15.78
CA GLU A 174 -7.24 1.30 -16.19
C GLU A 174 -6.30 1.54 -17.37
N ASP A 175 -5.23 0.72 -17.46
CA ASP A 175 -4.25 0.80 -18.55
C ASP A 175 -3.86 -0.62 -19.01
N GLU A 176 -3.99 -0.88 -20.31
CA GLU A 176 -3.67 -2.18 -20.92
C GLU A 176 -2.18 -2.56 -20.76
N ALA A 177 -1.28 -1.58 -20.78
CA ALA A 177 0.14 -1.85 -20.60
C ALA A 177 0.43 -2.31 -19.16
N VAL A 178 -0.29 -1.79 -18.17
CA VAL A 178 -0.20 -2.22 -16.78
C VAL A 178 -0.65 -3.67 -16.64
N TYR A 179 -1.79 -4.04 -17.20
CA TYR A 179 -2.26 -5.44 -17.18
C TYR A 179 -1.30 -6.39 -17.90
N ALA A 180 -0.80 -5.99 -19.07
CA ALA A 180 0.19 -6.77 -19.81
C ALA A 180 1.44 -7.01 -18.96
N PHE A 181 1.90 -6.02 -18.23
CA PHE A 181 3.07 -6.13 -17.37
C PHE A 181 2.85 -7.06 -16.18
N PHE A 182 1.69 -7.09 -15.54
CA PHE A 182 1.39 -8.08 -14.50
C PHE A 182 1.57 -9.52 -15.02
N HIS A 183 1.07 -9.80 -16.22
CA HIS A 183 1.24 -11.13 -16.84
C HIS A 183 2.69 -11.39 -17.24
N GLU A 184 3.40 -10.39 -17.77
CA GLU A 184 4.82 -10.49 -18.11
C GLU A 184 5.66 -10.82 -16.89
N ALA A 185 5.52 -10.04 -15.79
CA ALA A 185 6.30 -10.22 -14.58
C ALA A 185 6.05 -11.55 -13.87
N LEU A 186 4.78 -11.97 -13.78
CA LEU A 186 4.43 -13.28 -13.19
C LEU A 186 4.92 -14.44 -14.07
N ASN A 187 4.81 -14.36 -15.41
CA ASN A 187 5.36 -15.34 -16.32
C ASN A 187 6.90 -15.39 -16.24
N PHE A 188 7.56 -14.23 -16.18
CA PHE A 188 9.01 -14.15 -15.99
C PHE A 188 9.47 -14.92 -14.75
N LEU A 189 8.78 -14.77 -13.61
CA LEU A 189 9.08 -15.49 -12.37
C LEU A 189 8.92 -17.04 -12.46
N THR A 190 8.40 -17.56 -13.59
CA THR A 190 8.31 -18.99 -13.87
C THR A 190 9.34 -19.48 -14.90
N SER A 191 10.08 -18.57 -15.51
CA SER A 191 11.04 -18.87 -16.57
C SER A 191 12.44 -19.19 -16.00
N GLY A 192 13.29 -19.79 -16.85
CA GLY A 192 14.71 -20.00 -16.51
C GLY A 192 15.48 -18.69 -16.29
N ASP A 193 15.04 -17.58 -16.91
CA ASP A 193 15.64 -16.26 -16.73
C ASP A 193 15.50 -15.72 -15.30
N ALA A 194 14.50 -16.19 -14.55
CA ALA A 194 14.31 -15.83 -13.15
C ALA A 194 15.37 -16.41 -12.19
N ALA A 195 16.31 -17.19 -12.67
CA ALA A 195 17.51 -17.62 -11.93
C ALA A 195 18.74 -16.73 -12.22
N ASN A 196 18.63 -15.79 -13.16
CA ASN A 196 19.72 -14.92 -13.60
C ASN A 196 19.59 -13.51 -12.99
N VAL A 197 20.56 -13.11 -12.15
CA VAL A 197 20.59 -11.78 -11.50
C VAL A 197 20.58 -10.64 -12.53
N ASP A 198 21.29 -10.79 -13.65
CA ASP A 198 21.34 -9.77 -14.71
C ASP A 198 19.98 -9.55 -15.42
N LYS A 199 19.05 -10.49 -15.25
CA LYS A 199 17.67 -10.39 -15.73
C LYS A 199 16.70 -9.93 -14.65
N LEU A 200 16.95 -10.35 -13.41
CA LEU A 200 16.11 -9.99 -12.25
C LEU A 200 16.18 -8.51 -11.91
N VAL A 201 17.37 -7.90 -11.92
CA VAL A 201 17.54 -6.47 -11.57
C VAL A 201 16.79 -5.56 -12.54
N PRO A 202 16.90 -5.69 -13.87
CA PRO A 202 16.08 -4.91 -14.81
C PRO A 202 14.59 -5.13 -14.62
N MET A 203 14.14 -6.37 -14.34
CA MET A 203 12.72 -6.65 -14.09
C MET A 203 12.23 -5.96 -12.80
N ALA A 204 13.03 -5.93 -11.73
CA ALA A 204 12.70 -5.21 -10.51
C ALA A 204 12.56 -3.69 -10.76
N LEU A 205 13.46 -3.08 -11.53
CA LEU A 205 13.37 -1.66 -11.89
C LEU A 205 12.15 -1.39 -12.80
N LYS A 206 11.79 -2.33 -13.68
CA LYS A 206 10.58 -2.23 -14.51
C LYS A 206 9.29 -2.29 -13.67
N VAL A 207 9.28 -3.03 -12.56
CA VAL A 207 8.17 -2.93 -11.58
C VAL A 207 8.03 -1.48 -11.09
N GLY A 208 9.14 -0.82 -10.77
CA GLY A 208 9.14 0.59 -10.35
C GLY A 208 8.60 1.55 -11.41
N GLU A 209 9.00 1.36 -12.67
CA GLU A 209 8.52 2.12 -13.83
C GLU A 209 7.00 2.00 -13.97
N VAL A 210 6.50 0.77 -14.01
CA VAL A 210 5.05 0.53 -14.19
C VAL A 210 4.26 0.97 -12.97
N ASN A 211 4.81 0.84 -11.76
CA ASN A 211 4.15 1.33 -10.56
C ASN A 211 4.01 2.87 -10.56
N LEU A 212 4.94 3.61 -11.14
CA LEU A 212 4.79 5.06 -11.33
C LEU A 212 3.53 5.37 -12.14
N ARG A 213 3.31 4.62 -13.24
CA ARG A 213 2.09 4.75 -14.06
C ARG A 213 0.84 4.36 -13.29
N VAL A 214 0.89 3.32 -12.47
CA VAL A 214 -0.25 2.87 -11.65
C VAL A 214 -0.62 3.93 -10.59
N MET A 215 0.37 4.52 -9.94
CA MET A 215 0.13 5.62 -8.99
C MET A 215 -0.44 6.86 -9.67
N GLU A 216 0.00 7.17 -10.90
CA GLU A 216 -0.59 8.23 -11.74
C GLU A 216 -2.07 7.97 -12.03
N LEU A 217 -2.43 6.73 -12.42
CA LEU A 217 -3.82 6.33 -12.65
C LEU A 217 -4.67 6.49 -11.38
N LEU A 218 -4.14 6.09 -10.23
CA LEU A 218 -4.85 6.22 -8.97
C LEU A 218 -5.02 7.69 -8.55
N ASP A 219 -3.99 8.52 -8.73
CA ASP A 219 -4.09 9.98 -8.52
C ASP A 219 -5.16 10.59 -9.45
N ALA A 220 -5.16 10.21 -10.72
CA ALA A 220 -6.18 10.66 -11.69
C ALA A 220 -7.59 10.19 -11.28
N GLY A 221 -7.74 8.96 -10.78
CA GLY A 221 -9.00 8.44 -10.28
C GLY A 221 -9.51 9.22 -9.06
N ASN A 222 -8.66 9.39 -8.06
CA ASN A 222 -9.00 10.11 -6.83
C ASN A 222 -9.31 11.59 -7.11
N THR A 223 -8.45 12.28 -7.83
CA THR A 223 -8.62 13.72 -8.11
C THR A 223 -9.74 13.98 -9.12
N GLY A 224 -9.96 13.08 -10.07
CA GLY A 224 -11.07 13.16 -11.02
C GLY A 224 -12.43 12.94 -10.36
N ALA A 225 -12.53 12.02 -9.40
CA ALA A 225 -13.77 11.72 -8.70
C ALA A 225 -14.10 12.74 -7.58
N TYR A 226 -13.08 13.22 -6.87
CA TYR A 226 -13.28 13.97 -5.62
C TYR A 226 -12.67 15.37 -5.62
N GLY A 227 -12.00 15.79 -6.69
CA GLY A 227 -11.25 17.04 -6.78
C GLY A 227 -9.86 16.93 -6.17
N HIS A 228 -8.99 17.90 -6.42
CA HIS A 228 -7.67 17.94 -5.82
C HIS A 228 -7.75 18.19 -4.31
N PRO A 229 -6.94 17.51 -3.48
CA PRO A 229 -6.83 17.81 -2.06
C PRO A 229 -6.48 19.29 -1.83
N GLU A 230 -7.10 19.89 -0.83
CA GLU A 230 -6.90 21.28 -0.44
C GLU A 230 -6.43 21.36 1.02
N PRO A 231 -5.55 22.32 1.39
CA PRO A 231 -5.20 22.54 2.78
C PRO A 231 -6.45 22.67 3.67
N THR A 232 -6.59 21.75 4.61
CA THR A 232 -7.82 21.60 5.40
C THR A 232 -7.49 21.37 6.86
N GLN A 233 -8.15 22.12 7.74
CA GLN A 233 -8.13 21.93 9.19
C GLN A 233 -9.06 20.77 9.55
N VAL A 234 -8.50 19.69 10.08
CA VAL A 234 -9.21 18.45 10.42
C VAL A 234 -9.24 18.25 11.94
N ARG A 235 -10.43 18.06 12.46
CA ARG A 235 -10.63 17.71 13.88
C ARG A 235 -10.11 16.30 14.15
N VAL A 236 -9.36 16.11 15.24
CA VAL A 236 -8.79 14.82 15.67
C VAL A 236 -9.29 14.37 17.03
N THR A 237 -10.41 14.93 17.49
CA THR A 237 -11.08 14.61 18.74
C THR A 237 -12.57 14.35 18.48
N PRO A 238 -13.22 13.45 19.22
CA PRO A 238 -14.62 13.09 18.97
C PRO A 238 -15.61 14.19 19.34
N ILE A 239 -16.80 14.10 18.74
CA ILE A 239 -17.99 14.86 19.11
C ILE A 239 -19.11 13.92 19.52
N LYS A 240 -20.04 14.41 20.33
CA LYS A 240 -21.21 13.68 20.81
C LYS A 240 -22.03 13.11 19.65
N GLY A 241 -22.54 11.89 19.80
CA GLY A 241 -23.48 11.26 18.88
C GLY A 241 -23.11 9.85 18.46
N LYS A 242 -23.99 9.22 17.69
CA LYS A 242 -23.74 7.92 17.04
C LYS A 242 -22.57 8.03 16.09
N ALA A 243 -21.78 6.97 15.95
CA ALA A 243 -20.51 7.07 15.25
C ALA A 243 -20.18 5.82 14.41
N ILE A 244 -19.53 6.07 13.28
CA ILE A 244 -18.85 5.06 12.46
C ILE A 244 -17.41 5.51 12.27
N VAL A 245 -16.43 4.60 12.41
CA VAL A 245 -15.06 4.83 12.01
C VAL A 245 -14.72 3.99 10.78
N VAL A 246 -14.11 4.60 9.78
CA VAL A 246 -13.71 3.96 8.52
C VAL A 246 -12.19 3.96 8.43
N SER A 247 -11.60 2.78 8.23
CA SER A 247 -10.16 2.59 8.09
C SER A 247 -9.84 1.87 6.78
N GLY A 248 -8.65 2.08 6.26
CA GLY A 248 -8.19 1.56 4.97
C GLY A 248 -7.87 2.67 3.99
N HIS A 249 -8.07 2.41 2.67
CA HIS A 249 -7.61 3.32 1.61
C HIS A 249 -8.70 3.63 0.57
N ASP A 250 -9.77 2.84 0.47
CA ASP A 250 -10.77 2.94 -0.60
C ASP A 250 -11.71 4.13 -0.38
N LEU A 251 -11.51 5.20 -1.16
CA LEU A 251 -12.33 6.41 -1.11
C LEU A 251 -13.74 6.17 -1.65
N LYS A 252 -13.92 5.18 -2.53
CA LYS A 252 -15.23 4.83 -3.09
C LYS A 252 -16.13 4.20 -2.02
N ASP A 253 -15.59 3.31 -1.20
CA ASP A 253 -16.32 2.73 -0.07
C ASP A 253 -16.74 3.80 0.94
N LEU A 254 -15.84 4.76 1.23
CA LEU A 254 -16.17 5.89 2.09
C LEU A 254 -17.28 6.76 1.48
N GLU A 255 -17.19 7.10 0.19
CA GLU A 255 -18.21 7.90 -0.49
C GLU A 255 -19.60 7.24 -0.40
N GLU A 256 -19.67 5.93 -0.69
CA GLU A 256 -20.93 5.18 -0.65
C GLU A 256 -21.48 5.10 0.79
N LEU A 257 -20.60 4.93 1.80
CA LEU A 257 -21.02 5.00 3.20
C LEU A 257 -21.57 6.39 3.55
N LEU A 258 -20.89 7.46 3.14
CA LEU A 258 -21.33 8.84 3.39
C LEU A 258 -22.69 9.14 2.76
N LYS A 259 -22.94 8.66 1.54
CA LYS A 259 -24.26 8.76 0.89
C LYS A 259 -25.35 8.06 1.70
N GLN A 260 -25.06 6.85 2.19
CA GLN A 260 -26.03 6.02 2.93
C GLN A 260 -26.25 6.49 4.38
N THR A 261 -25.31 7.23 4.97
CA THR A 261 -25.42 7.78 6.33
C THR A 261 -25.97 9.22 6.37
N ALA A 262 -26.13 9.87 5.23
CA ALA A 262 -26.66 11.23 5.15
C ALA A 262 -28.04 11.33 5.82
N GLY A 263 -28.18 12.31 6.73
CA GLY A 263 -29.44 12.58 7.46
C GLY A 263 -29.80 11.55 8.54
N LYS A 264 -28.92 10.57 8.85
CA LYS A 264 -29.22 9.53 9.85
C LYS A 264 -28.71 9.85 11.26
N GLY A 265 -28.13 11.03 11.50
CA GLY A 265 -27.62 11.43 12.82
C GLY A 265 -26.39 10.62 13.26
N ILE A 266 -25.58 10.18 12.30
CA ILE A 266 -24.35 9.43 12.52
C ILE A 266 -23.16 10.28 12.13
N ASN A 267 -22.20 10.42 13.03
CA ASN A 267 -20.90 11.04 12.78
C ASN A 267 -19.94 10.01 12.17
N VAL A 268 -19.35 10.31 11.03
CA VAL A 268 -18.36 9.44 10.39
C VAL A 268 -16.97 9.99 10.65
N TYR A 269 -16.08 9.11 11.09
CA TYR A 269 -14.67 9.38 11.35
C TYR A 269 -13.79 8.55 10.41
N THR A 270 -12.66 9.11 10.03
CA THR A 270 -11.60 8.36 9.39
C THR A 270 -10.61 7.80 10.40
N HIS A 271 -9.85 6.79 9.99
CA HIS A 271 -8.75 6.21 10.75
C HIS A 271 -7.63 5.78 9.79
N GLY A 272 -6.37 5.82 10.24
CA GLY A 272 -5.23 5.37 9.44
C GLY A 272 -5.11 6.10 8.10
N GLU A 273 -4.92 5.36 7.03
CA GLU A 273 -4.73 5.93 5.68
C GLU A 273 -6.00 6.58 5.09
N MET A 274 -7.13 6.52 5.78
CA MET A 274 -8.33 7.25 5.36
C MET A 274 -8.30 8.74 5.75
N LEU A 275 -7.38 9.19 6.62
CA LEU A 275 -7.26 10.61 7.02
C LEU A 275 -7.21 11.59 5.84
N PRO A 276 -6.42 11.37 4.78
CA PRO A 276 -6.30 12.33 3.67
C PRO A 276 -7.60 12.61 2.93
N CYS A 277 -8.60 11.72 3.01
CA CYS A 277 -9.89 11.92 2.33
C CYS A 277 -10.64 13.18 2.79
N LEU A 278 -10.38 13.63 4.03
CA LEU A 278 -10.93 14.86 4.61
C LEU A 278 -10.45 16.15 3.91
N ALA A 279 -9.45 16.07 3.05
CA ALA A 279 -8.95 17.19 2.26
C ALA A 279 -9.56 17.26 0.84
N TYR A 280 -10.22 16.20 0.38
CA TYR A 280 -10.84 16.17 -0.96
C TYR A 280 -12.18 16.92 -0.96
N PRO A 281 -12.39 17.93 -1.84
CA PRO A 281 -13.65 18.71 -1.90
C PRO A 281 -14.89 17.84 -2.05
N GLY A 282 -14.82 16.78 -2.87
CA GLY A 282 -15.92 15.86 -3.13
C GLY A 282 -16.34 15.03 -1.91
N LEU A 283 -15.47 14.86 -0.93
CA LEU A 283 -15.74 14.11 0.30
C LEU A 283 -16.01 15.02 1.51
N LYS A 284 -15.22 16.08 1.71
CA LYS A 284 -15.42 17.01 2.84
C LYS A 284 -16.73 17.83 2.76
N LYS A 285 -17.43 17.79 1.62
CA LYS A 285 -18.78 18.37 1.50
C LYS A 285 -19.81 17.70 2.39
N TYR A 286 -19.60 16.43 2.77
CA TYR A 286 -20.48 15.71 3.68
C TYR A 286 -20.23 16.16 5.12
N LYS A 287 -21.11 16.99 5.67
CA LYS A 287 -20.92 17.63 6.99
C LYS A 287 -20.86 16.67 8.17
N HIS A 288 -21.37 15.44 8.01
CA HIS A 288 -21.27 14.37 9.01
C HIS A 288 -19.98 13.55 8.90
N LEU A 289 -19.09 13.84 7.95
CA LEU A 289 -17.69 13.42 7.97
C LEU A 289 -16.93 14.42 8.85
N VAL A 290 -16.86 14.12 10.15
CA VAL A 290 -16.54 15.11 11.19
C VAL A 290 -15.06 15.25 11.53
N GLY A 291 -14.24 14.24 11.21
CA GLY A 291 -12.81 14.29 11.50
C GLY A 291 -12.14 12.93 11.48
N ASN A 292 -10.94 12.88 12.07
CA ASN A 292 -10.16 11.66 12.21
C ASN A 292 -10.14 11.17 13.66
N TYR A 293 -10.30 9.86 13.85
CA TYR A 293 -10.20 9.20 15.14
C TYR A 293 -8.97 8.30 15.19
N GLY A 294 -8.21 8.42 16.27
CA GLY A 294 -7.04 7.56 16.48
C GLY A 294 -5.81 7.92 15.67
N GLY A 295 -5.05 6.92 15.32
CA GLY A 295 -3.74 7.02 14.69
C GLY A 295 -3.52 6.04 13.56
N ALA A 296 -2.34 5.39 13.55
CA ALA A 296 -1.96 4.42 12.56
C ALA A 296 -2.49 3.01 12.89
N TRP A 297 -2.37 2.10 11.94
CA TRP A 297 -2.97 0.76 11.98
C TRP A 297 -2.55 -0.09 13.19
N GLN A 298 -1.36 0.08 13.72
CA GLN A 298 -0.87 -0.71 14.87
C GLN A 298 -1.61 -0.40 16.17
N ASP A 299 -2.29 0.72 16.27
CA ASP A 299 -3.06 1.14 17.44
C ASP A 299 -4.52 0.65 17.44
N GLN A 300 -4.98 0.02 16.36
CA GLN A 300 -6.38 -0.43 16.17
C GLN A 300 -6.94 -1.18 17.38
N ALA A 301 -6.17 -2.11 17.94
CA ALA A 301 -6.68 -2.94 19.04
C ALA A 301 -7.14 -2.12 20.24
N ARG A 302 -6.45 -1.04 20.59
CA ARG A 302 -6.79 -0.12 21.68
C ARG A 302 -7.86 0.88 21.24
N GLU A 303 -7.68 1.46 20.05
CA GLU A 303 -8.53 2.55 19.56
C GLU A 303 -9.93 2.07 19.18
N PHE A 304 -10.02 0.90 18.54
CA PHE A 304 -11.31 0.31 18.17
C PHE A 304 -12.08 -0.26 19.38
N GLU A 305 -11.37 -0.73 20.40
CA GLU A 305 -12.00 -1.12 21.67
C GLU A 305 -12.65 0.08 22.36
N ALA A 306 -11.96 1.22 22.37
CA ALA A 306 -12.45 2.47 22.98
C ALA A 306 -13.48 3.21 22.11
N PHE A 307 -13.59 2.92 20.83
CA PHE A 307 -14.54 3.57 19.93
C PHE A 307 -15.98 3.08 20.18
N PRO A 308 -16.94 3.95 20.53
CA PRO A 308 -18.29 3.52 20.95
C PRO A 308 -19.28 3.37 19.79
N GLY A 309 -18.82 3.03 18.59
CA GLY A 309 -19.61 2.95 17.36
C GLY A 309 -19.25 1.74 16.49
N ALA A 310 -19.74 1.70 15.26
CA ALA A 310 -19.42 0.66 14.29
C ALA A 310 -18.07 0.99 13.58
N ILE A 311 -17.39 -0.06 13.11
CA ILE A 311 -16.07 0.01 12.48
C ILE A 311 -16.17 -0.62 11.09
N LEU A 312 -15.68 0.08 10.05
CA LEU A 312 -15.59 -0.43 8.69
C LEU A 312 -14.12 -0.46 8.24
N MET A 313 -13.64 -1.65 7.87
CA MET A 313 -12.34 -1.85 7.23
C MET A 313 -12.55 -2.03 5.74
N THR A 314 -12.00 -1.11 4.94
CA THR A 314 -12.18 -1.11 3.47
C THR A 314 -11.03 -1.81 2.73
N THR A 315 -9.84 -1.79 3.30
CA THR A 315 -8.64 -2.43 2.75
C THR A 315 -7.69 -2.88 3.87
N ASN A 316 -6.41 -3.16 3.54
CA ASN A 316 -5.39 -3.34 4.56
C ASN A 316 -5.24 -2.01 5.39
N CYS A 317 -4.80 -1.94 6.57
CA CYS A 317 -4.15 -2.99 7.35
C CYS A 317 -5.08 -3.46 8.48
N ILE A 318 -5.86 -4.52 8.29
CA ILE A 318 -6.64 -5.06 9.40
C ILE A 318 -5.71 -5.81 10.37
N GLN A 319 -5.95 -5.65 11.66
CA GLN A 319 -5.38 -6.48 12.72
C GLN A 319 -6.42 -7.45 13.26
N ARG A 320 -5.95 -8.48 14.01
CA ARG A 320 -6.83 -9.40 14.71
C ARG A 320 -7.83 -8.64 15.57
N PRO A 321 -9.14 -8.68 15.25
CA PRO A 321 -10.16 -8.03 16.05
C PRO A 321 -10.25 -8.67 17.45
N ARG A 322 -10.33 -7.83 18.48
CA ARG A 322 -10.61 -8.29 19.84
C ARG A 322 -12.10 -8.65 19.98
N GLU A 323 -12.42 -9.60 20.82
CA GLU A 323 -13.80 -10.03 21.09
C GLU A 323 -14.70 -8.86 21.56
N THR A 324 -14.12 -7.86 22.25
CA THR A 324 -14.81 -6.66 22.73
C THR A 324 -15.42 -5.78 21.62
N TYR A 325 -14.90 -5.86 20.39
CA TYR A 325 -15.45 -5.11 19.25
C TYR A 325 -15.70 -5.95 18.00
N LYS A 326 -15.46 -7.26 18.04
CA LYS A 326 -15.62 -8.15 16.88
C LYS A 326 -17.05 -8.16 16.33
N GLY A 327 -18.06 -7.99 17.18
CA GLY A 327 -19.47 -7.91 16.77
C GLY A 327 -19.89 -6.61 16.08
N ARG A 328 -19.03 -5.59 16.07
CA ARG A 328 -19.32 -4.27 15.47
C ARG A 328 -18.26 -3.79 14.47
N ILE A 329 -17.32 -4.67 14.09
CA ILE A 329 -16.39 -4.46 12.99
C ILE A 329 -16.90 -5.21 11.76
N PHE A 330 -16.74 -4.58 10.59
CA PHE A 330 -17.14 -5.07 9.28
C PHE A 330 -16.00 -4.90 8.31
N THR A 331 -15.96 -5.71 7.26
CA THR A 331 -14.98 -5.61 6.17
C THR A 331 -15.69 -5.41 4.84
N SER A 332 -15.02 -4.76 3.88
CA SER A 332 -15.46 -4.64 2.48
C SER A 332 -14.28 -4.92 1.53
N GLY A 333 -14.52 -4.95 0.23
CA GLY A 333 -13.48 -5.18 -0.78
C GLY A 333 -12.74 -6.51 -0.58
N LEU A 334 -11.42 -6.47 -0.59
CA LEU A 334 -10.58 -7.67 -0.47
C LEU A 334 -10.15 -7.98 0.98
N VAL A 335 -10.37 -7.07 1.92
CA VAL A 335 -10.02 -7.30 3.32
C VAL A 335 -11.02 -8.27 3.97
N ALA A 336 -10.49 -9.23 4.74
CA ALA A 336 -11.30 -10.21 5.45
C ALA A 336 -10.63 -10.72 6.71
N TRP A 337 -11.46 -11.09 7.68
CA TRP A 337 -11.04 -11.76 8.90
C TRP A 337 -12.07 -12.82 9.31
N PRO A 338 -11.66 -14.03 9.77
CA PRO A 338 -12.58 -15.09 10.16
C PRO A 338 -13.61 -14.64 11.20
N GLY A 339 -14.89 -14.87 10.89
CA GLY A 339 -16.00 -14.50 11.77
C GLY A 339 -16.32 -13.00 11.84
N VAL A 340 -15.71 -12.18 11.00
CA VAL A 340 -16.09 -10.76 10.78
C VAL A 340 -17.05 -10.67 9.59
N ARG A 341 -18.16 -9.94 9.77
CA ARG A 341 -19.15 -9.77 8.70
C ARG A 341 -18.56 -8.96 7.53
N HIS A 342 -18.61 -9.56 6.33
CA HIS A 342 -18.15 -8.94 5.10
C HIS A 342 -19.29 -8.28 4.32
N ILE A 343 -19.04 -7.09 3.76
CA ILE A 343 -19.96 -6.34 2.91
C ILE A 343 -19.43 -6.38 1.47
N ALA A 344 -20.02 -7.22 0.62
CA ALA A 344 -19.51 -7.46 -0.73
C ALA A 344 -20.04 -6.46 -1.78
N ASP A 345 -21.19 -5.85 -1.54
CA ASP A 345 -21.98 -5.08 -2.50
C ASP A 345 -22.08 -3.58 -2.19
N ARG A 346 -21.24 -3.08 -1.27
CA ARG A 346 -21.29 -1.70 -0.74
C ARG A 346 -22.65 -1.32 -0.13
N ASN A 347 -23.51 -2.28 0.22
CA ASN A 347 -24.71 -2.03 1.01
C ASN A 347 -24.33 -1.98 2.49
N PHE A 348 -24.00 -0.79 2.98
CA PHE A 348 -23.53 -0.58 4.34
C PHE A 348 -24.65 -0.53 5.40
N LYS A 349 -25.86 -0.94 5.05
CA LYS A 349 -26.97 -1.02 6.03
C LYS A 349 -26.58 -1.76 7.33
N PRO A 350 -25.86 -2.91 7.30
CA PRO A 350 -25.44 -3.57 8.54
C PRO A 350 -24.51 -2.73 9.42
N VAL A 351 -23.62 -1.95 8.82
CA VAL A 351 -22.71 -1.02 9.53
C VAL A 351 -23.51 0.11 10.17
N ILE A 352 -24.47 0.65 9.43
CA ILE A 352 -25.37 1.73 9.88
C ILE A 352 -26.23 1.25 11.05
N ASP A 353 -26.85 0.07 10.94
CA ASP A 353 -27.68 -0.52 12.00
C ASP A 353 -26.85 -0.74 13.28
N ALA A 354 -25.62 -1.24 13.16
CA ALA A 354 -24.72 -1.43 14.28
C ALA A 354 -24.31 -0.09 14.93
N ALA A 355 -24.09 0.95 14.15
CA ALA A 355 -23.77 2.29 14.65
C ALA A 355 -24.95 2.91 15.41
N LEU A 356 -26.17 2.75 14.91
CA LEU A 356 -27.39 3.22 15.56
C LEU A 356 -27.68 2.49 16.87
N ALA A 357 -27.37 1.18 16.94
CA ALA A 357 -27.51 0.37 18.13
C ALA A 357 -26.41 0.65 19.19
N ALA A 358 -25.23 1.07 18.77
CA ALA A 358 -24.11 1.36 19.66
C ALA A 358 -24.37 2.63 20.50
N PRO A 359 -23.71 2.80 21.67
CA PRO A 359 -23.93 3.96 22.54
C PRO A 359 -23.61 5.31 21.86
N GLY A 360 -22.57 5.37 21.06
CA GLY A 360 -22.03 6.63 20.54
C GLY A 360 -21.25 7.40 21.60
N PHE A 361 -20.66 8.52 21.21
CA PHE A 361 -19.98 9.44 22.15
C PHE A 361 -21.01 10.22 22.97
N THR A 362 -20.78 10.33 24.27
CA THR A 362 -21.71 10.96 25.23
C THR A 362 -21.52 12.48 25.32
N GLU A 363 -20.35 12.98 24.96
CA GLU A 363 -19.99 14.40 25.05
C GLU A 363 -19.03 14.80 23.91
N ASP A 364 -18.90 16.10 23.70
CA ASP A 364 -17.89 16.67 22.83
C ASP A 364 -16.55 16.73 23.57
N ALA A 365 -15.50 16.15 23.00
CA ALA A 365 -14.16 16.37 23.50
C ALA A 365 -13.65 17.78 23.11
N GLU A 366 -12.68 18.31 23.86
CA GLU A 366 -11.98 19.55 23.50
C GLU A 366 -11.52 19.49 22.03
N GLU A 367 -11.81 20.54 21.29
CA GLU A 367 -11.47 20.57 19.87
C GLU A 367 -9.96 20.68 19.66
N LYS A 368 -9.38 19.67 18.97
CA LYS A 368 -7.99 19.68 18.48
C LYS A 368 -7.99 19.44 16.98
N LYS A 369 -7.16 20.21 16.28
CA LYS A 369 -7.07 20.15 14.82
C LYS A 369 -5.65 19.96 14.34
N ILE A 370 -5.52 19.33 13.19
CA ILE A 370 -4.28 19.26 12.38
C ILE A 370 -4.58 19.78 10.98
N THR A 371 -3.54 20.20 10.27
CA THR A 371 -3.68 20.62 8.86
C THR A 371 -3.16 19.53 7.94
N ILE A 372 -3.95 19.14 6.95
CA ILE A 372 -3.62 18.15 5.92
C ILE A 372 -3.94 18.71 4.52
N GLY A 373 -3.71 17.93 3.45
CA GLY A 373 -4.17 18.27 2.11
C GLY A 373 -3.17 19.03 1.25
N PHE A 374 -1.88 18.90 1.55
CA PHE A 374 -0.80 19.48 0.75
C PHE A 374 -0.38 18.56 -0.41
N GLY A 375 -1.35 18.07 -1.19
CA GLY A 375 -1.08 17.34 -2.42
C GLY A 375 -0.43 18.24 -3.49
N ARG A 376 0.03 17.61 -4.60
CA ARG A 376 0.81 18.30 -5.65
C ARG A 376 0.15 19.61 -6.13
N ASN A 377 -1.15 19.63 -6.34
CA ASN A 377 -1.83 20.83 -6.83
C ASN A 377 -1.74 22.01 -5.84
N ALA A 378 -1.97 21.74 -4.55
CA ALA A 378 -1.87 22.77 -3.50
C ALA A 378 -0.43 23.30 -3.33
N VAL A 379 0.55 22.41 -3.34
CA VAL A 379 1.97 22.80 -3.24
C VAL A 379 2.43 23.56 -4.47
N MET A 380 2.03 23.14 -5.67
CA MET A 380 2.35 23.84 -6.92
C MET A 380 1.76 25.24 -7.00
N GLN A 381 0.55 25.45 -6.50
CA GLN A 381 -0.04 26.79 -6.40
C GLN A 381 0.75 27.72 -5.45
N ALA A 382 1.40 27.15 -4.43
CA ALA A 382 2.24 27.90 -3.50
C ALA A 382 3.73 27.91 -3.92
N ALA A 383 4.10 27.29 -5.04
CA ALA A 383 5.49 27.07 -5.45
C ALA A 383 6.31 28.37 -5.55
N GLY A 384 5.71 29.46 -6.06
CA GLY A 384 6.37 30.78 -6.12
C GLY A 384 6.85 31.26 -4.75
N ALA A 385 5.98 31.20 -3.75
CA ALA A 385 6.34 31.62 -2.38
C ALA A 385 7.41 30.71 -1.75
N VAL A 386 7.35 29.40 -2.03
CA VAL A 386 8.37 28.43 -1.57
C VAL A 386 9.72 28.73 -2.23
N ILE A 387 9.76 28.93 -3.55
CA ILE A 387 10.98 29.26 -4.30
C ILE A 387 11.60 30.56 -3.81
N ASP A 388 10.77 31.60 -3.58
CA ASP A 388 11.24 32.87 -3.05
C ASP A 388 11.81 32.74 -1.64
N ALA A 389 11.19 31.92 -0.79
CA ALA A 389 11.68 31.65 0.56
C ALA A 389 13.00 30.88 0.56
N VAL A 390 13.19 29.93 -0.38
CA VAL A 390 14.48 29.23 -0.57
C VAL A 390 15.55 30.20 -1.07
N LYS A 391 15.27 31.00 -2.10
CA LYS A 391 16.21 32.00 -2.63
C LYS A 391 16.60 33.05 -1.59
N ALA A 392 15.69 33.39 -0.71
CA ALA A 392 15.94 34.32 0.39
C ALA A 392 16.66 33.68 1.59
N GLY A 393 16.98 32.37 1.53
CA GLY A 393 17.63 31.63 2.61
C GLY A 393 16.75 31.40 3.84
N LYS A 394 15.44 31.64 3.74
CA LYS A 394 14.46 31.40 4.81
C LYS A 394 14.15 29.91 4.96
N ILE A 395 14.07 29.17 3.85
CA ILE A 395 13.99 27.72 3.81
C ILE A 395 15.32 27.20 3.31
N LYS A 396 16.00 26.37 4.11
CA LYS A 396 17.31 25.85 3.78
C LYS A 396 17.28 24.41 3.29
N HIS A 397 16.32 23.61 3.77
CA HIS A 397 16.26 22.19 3.46
C HIS A 397 14.84 21.65 3.55
N PHE A 398 14.59 20.58 2.81
CA PHE A 398 13.35 19.80 2.87
C PHE A 398 13.67 18.39 3.35
N PHE A 399 12.81 17.85 4.22
CA PHE A 399 12.89 16.46 4.65
C PHE A 399 11.61 15.74 4.28
N LEU A 400 11.67 14.70 3.47
CA LEU A 400 10.55 13.78 3.30
C LEU A 400 10.67 12.69 4.36
N ILE A 401 9.86 12.81 5.42
CA ILE A 401 9.79 11.86 6.53
C ILE A 401 8.44 11.13 6.41
N GLY A 402 8.43 9.89 5.93
CA GLY A 402 7.16 9.22 5.65
C GLY A 402 7.29 7.75 5.31
N GLY A 403 6.17 7.20 4.87
CA GLY A 403 6.00 5.78 4.56
C GLY A 403 5.15 5.06 5.60
N CYS A 404 5.28 3.75 5.73
CA CYS A 404 4.47 2.97 6.65
C CYS A 404 4.82 3.24 8.11
N ASP A 405 3.90 2.94 9.01
CA ASP A 405 4.18 2.81 10.45
C ASP A 405 4.12 1.33 10.87
N GLY A 406 4.31 1.03 12.15
CA GLY A 406 4.27 -0.31 12.69
C GLY A 406 4.51 -0.38 14.19
N ALA A 407 4.31 -1.57 14.77
CA ALA A 407 4.43 -1.82 16.20
C ALA A 407 5.85 -2.16 16.67
N LYS A 408 6.79 -2.43 15.75
CA LYS A 408 8.16 -2.81 16.12
C LYS A 408 8.87 -1.69 16.87
N PRO A 409 9.66 -1.99 17.93
CA PRO A 409 10.49 -1.01 18.61
C PRO A 409 11.47 -0.30 17.66
N GLY A 410 11.89 0.92 18.02
CA GLY A 410 12.81 1.74 17.22
C GLY A 410 12.13 2.79 16.34
N ARG A 411 10.81 2.75 16.21
CA ARG A 411 10.07 3.75 15.40
C ARG A 411 9.92 5.13 16.06
N ASN A 412 10.31 5.29 17.33
CA ASN A 412 10.47 6.61 17.96
C ASN A 412 11.49 7.50 17.22
N TYR A 413 12.44 6.88 16.52
CA TYR A 413 13.38 7.59 15.66
C TYR A 413 12.70 8.63 14.77
N TYR A 414 11.56 8.30 14.13
CA TYR A 414 10.85 9.22 13.23
C TYR A 414 10.23 10.41 13.97
N THR A 415 9.74 10.20 15.19
CA THR A 415 9.24 11.28 16.05
C THR A 415 10.39 12.21 16.46
N GLU A 416 11.48 11.64 16.97
CA GLU A 416 12.67 12.36 17.43
C GLU A 416 13.35 13.10 16.28
N PHE A 417 13.44 12.46 15.09
CA PHE A 417 14.00 13.09 13.90
C PHE A 417 13.16 14.31 13.47
N ALA A 418 11.84 14.16 13.36
CA ALA A 418 10.95 15.27 13.01
C ALA A 418 11.05 16.44 13.99
N GLN A 419 11.17 16.16 15.30
CA GLN A 419 11.37 17.18 16.33
C GLN A 419 12.74 17.87 16.24
N ALA A 420 13.78 17.15 15.81
CA ALA A 420 15.14 17.66 15.69
C ALA A 420 15.37 18.46 14.39
N VAL A 421 14.48 18.37 13.40
CA VAL A 421 14.57 19.14 12.15
C VAL A 421 14.64 20.64 12.45
N PRO A 422 15.66 21.36 11.93
CA PRO A 422 15.84 22.80 12.17
C PRO A 422 14.62 23.63 11.80
N LYS A 423 14.43 24.77 12.48
CA LYS A 423 13.25 25.62 12.31
C LYS A 423 13.15 26.32 10.95
N ASP A 424 14.25 26.38 10.22
CA ASP A 424 14.37 26.89 8.84
C ASP A 424 14.26 25.77 7.77
N CYS A 425 13.75 24.61 8.17
CA CYS A 425 13.53 23.47 7.26
C CYS A 425 12.04 23.06 7.24
N VAL A 426 11.61 22.53 6.10
CA VAL A 426 10.24 22.05 5.85
C VAL A 426 10.22 20.52 5.87
N ILE A 427 9.17 19.94 6.47
CA ILE A 427 8.91 18.50 6.50
C ILE A 427 7.74 18.19 5.56
N LEU A 428 7.98 17.36 4.56
CA LEU A 428 6.93 16.68 3.80
C LEU A 428 6.68 15.33 4.44
N THR A 429 5.41 14.94 4.54
CA THR A 429 5.05 13.62 5.07
C THR A 429 3.91 13.01 4.29
N LEU A 430 3.83 11.68 4.30
CA LEU A 430 2.75 10.90 3.69
C LEU A 430 2.63 9.53 4.37
N ALA A 431 1.53 8.83 4.12
CA ALA A 431 1.23 7.50 4.63
C ALA A 431 1.11 7.44 6.17
N CYS A 432 1.10 6.23 6.77
CA CYS A 432 0.90 6.04 8.19
C CYS A 432 2.03 6.61 9.07
N GLY A 433 3.25 6.72 8.56
CA GLY A 433 4.41 7.25 9.31
C GLY A 433 4.18 8.65 9.88
N LYS A 434 3.33 9.46 9.23
CA LYS A 434 2.93 10.80 9.71
C LYS A 434 2.38 10.81 11.13
N TYR A 435 1.68 9.76 11.56
CA TYR A 435 1.05 9.69 12.88
C TYR A 435 2.03 9.74 14.04
N ARG A 436 3.32 9.51 13.79
CA ARG A 436 4.38 9.65 14.77
C ARG A 436 4.61 11.09 15.22
N PHE A 437 4.21 12.07 14.38
CA PHE A 437 4.52 13.48 14.65
C PHE A 437 3.47 14.49 14.12
N ASN A 438 2.46 14.08 13.36
CA ASN A 438 1.52 15.02 12.73
C ASN A 438 0.64 15.81 13.70
N LYS A 439 0.63 15.45 14.98
CA LYS A 439 -0.06 16.18 16.06
C LYS A 439 0.87 17.11 16.83
N LEU A 440 2.16 17.19 16.46
CA LEU A 440 3.15 18.08 17.08
C LEU A 440 3.09 19.48 16.45
N PRO A 441 3.37 20.56 17.25
CA PRO A 441 3.35 21.93 16.76
C PRO A 441 4.67 22.27 16.05
N PHE A 442 4.69 22.25 14.73
CA PHE A 442 5.88 22.63 13.94
C PHE A 442 5.95 24.12 13.61
N GLY A 443 4.81 24.84 13.60
CA GLY A 443 4.75 26.24 13.21
C GLY A 443 4.90 26.47 11.70
N ASP A 444 5.34 27.66 11.32
CA ASP A 444 5.50 28.09 9.92
C ASP A 444 6.81 28.85 9.69
N ILE A 445 7.14 29.04 8.40
CA ILE A 445 8.23 29.90 7.93
C ILE A 445 7.61 30.96 7.02
N GLY A 446 7.31 32.14 7.59
CA GLY A 446 6.74 33.25 6.84
C GLY A 446 5.36 32.93 6.23
N GLY A 447 4.53 32.18 6.95
CA GLY A 447 3.21 31.74 6.54
C GLY A 447 3.18 30.42 5.77
N ILE A 448 4.32 29.80 5.46
CA ILE A 448 4.42 28.47 4.87
C ILE A 448 4.49 27.45 6.03
N PRO A 449 3.50 26.55 6.19
CA PRO A 449 3.56 25.53 7.23
C PRO A 449 4.83 24.68 7.12
N ARG A 450 5.46 24.39 8.24
CA ARG A 450 6.66 23.55 8.28
C ARG A 450 6.36 22.06 8.12
N LEU A 451 5.14 21.61 8.36
CA LEU A 451 4.70 20.25 8.12
C LEU A 451 3.66 20.24 7.00
N LEU A 452 3.97 19.58 5.91
CA LEU A 452 3.12 19.42 4.73
C LEU A 452 2.70 17.96 4.60
N ASP A 453 1.48 17.63 4.96
CA ASP A 453 0.89 16.29 4.79
C ASP A 453 0.41 16.14 3.35
N VAL A 454 1.14 15.38 2.55
CA VAL A 454 0.90 15.18 1.11
C VAL A 454 -0.28 14.24 0.86
N GLY A 455 -0.49 13.22 1.72
CA GLY A 455 -1.63 12.32 1.54
C GLY A 455 -1.40 10.87 1.98
N GLN A 456 -2.04 9.93 1.27
CA GLN A 456 -1.89 8.48 1.46
C GLN A 456 -0.53 7.98 0.95
N CYS A 457 -0.25 6.69 1.09
CA CYS A 457 1.00 6.09 0.57
C CYS A 457 1.11 6.20 -0.96
N ASN A 458 0.03 6.03 -1.72
CA ASN A 458 0.00 6.24 -3.17
C ASN A 458 0.25 7.71 -3.58
N ASP A 459 0.05 8.69 -2.69
CA ASP A 459 0.41 10.09 -2.92
C ASP A 459 1.94 10.31 -2.92
N ALA A 460 2.74 9.22 -2.85
CA ALA A 460 4.12 9.25 -3.30
C ALA A 460 4.25 9.78 -4.73
N TYR A 461 3.25 9.54 -5.60
CA TYR A 461 3.16 10.19 -6.91
C TYR A 461 3.14 11.74 -6.78
N SER A 462 2.32 12.25 -5.88
CA SER A 462 2.24 13.70 -5.58
C SER A 462 3.59 14.25 -5.10
N ALA A 463 4.27 13.52 -4.19
CA ALA A 463 5.59 13.92 -3.71
C ALA A 463 6.66 13.91 -4.81
N ILE A 464 6.64 12.92 -5.70
CA ILE A 464 7.52 12.86 -6.88
C ILE A 464 7.28 14.06 -7.80
N GLN A 465 6.01 14.38 -8.11
CA GLN A 465 5.66 15.52 -8.96
C GLN A 465 6.11 16.85 -8.33
N ILE A 466 5.99 17.01 -7.02
CA ILE A 466 6.47 18.19 -6.28
C ILE A 466 8.00 18.30 -6.42
N ALA A 467 8.74 17.21 -6.20
CA ALA A 467 10.20 17.20 -6.30
C ALA A 467 10.67 17.52 -7.73
N VAL A 468 10.05 16.93 -8.76
CA VAL A 468 10.36 17.20 -10.16
C VAL A 468 10.11 18.66 -10.53
N ALA A 469 8.99 19.23 -10.07
CA ALA A 469 8.68 20.64 -10.32
C ALA A 469 9.64 21.60 -9.63
N LEU A 470 10.05 21.31 -8.39
CA LEU A 470 11.06 22.09 -7.68
C LEU A 470 12.41 22.00 -8.39
N ALA A 471 12.85 20.81 -8.80
CA ALA A 471 14.09 20.60 -9.54
C ALA A 471 14.09 21.42 -10.85
N GLY A 472 12.98 21.39 -11.61
CA GLY A 472 12.81 22.21 -12.81
C GLY A 472 12.89 23.71 -12.53
N ALA A 473 12.28 24.19 -11.43
CA ALA A 473 12.30 25.60 -11.04
C ALA A 473 13.70 26.08 -10.60
N PHE A 474 14.53 25.20 -10.06
CA PHE A 474 15.91 25.50 -9.68
C PHE A 474 16.92 25.16 -10.79
N GLY A 475 16.51 24.56 -11.90
CA GLY A 475 17.39 24.18 -13.02
C GLY A 475 18.39 23.07 -12.66
N CYS A 476 18.00 22.13 -11.79
CA CYS A 476 18.85 21.04 -11.31
C CYS A 476 18.13 19.68 -11.38
N GLY A 477 18.83 18.59 -11.07
CA GLY A 477 18.23 17.27 -10.90
C GLY A 477 17.57 17.12 -9.53
N VAL A 478 16.67 16.13 -9.37
CA VAL A 478 16.00 15.87 -8.08
C VAL A 478 17.01 15.52 -6.99
N ASN A 479 18.09 14.80 -7.32
CA ASN A 479 19.16 14.46 -6.38
C ASN A 479 20.05 15.66 -5.96
N ASP A 480 19.93 16.79 -6.66
CA ASP A 480 20.69 18.02 -6.38
C ASP A 480 19.86 19.02 -5.54
N LEU A 481 18.59 18.72 -5.31
CA LEU A 481 17.74 19.51 -4.42
C LEU A 481 18.22 19.41 -2.96
N PRO A 482 18.02 20.45 -2.14
CA PRO A 482 18.21 20.37 -0.70
C PRO A 482 17.07 19.55 -0.07
N LEU A 483 16.97 18.27 -0.46
CA LEU A 483 15.92 17.34 -0.09
C LEU A 483 16.53 16.02 0.38
N SER A 484 16.18 15.61 1.59
CA SER A 484 16.60 14.32 2.16
C SER A 484 15.41 13.41 2.43
N PHE A 485 15.65 12.10 2.27
CA PHE A 485 14.63 11.07 2.42
C PHE A 485 14.88 10.23 3.69
N VAL A 486 13.88 10.23 4.59
CA VAL A 486 13.86 9.43 5.83
C VAL A 486 12.63 8.53 5.78
N LEU A 487 12.82 7.34 5.20
CA LEU A 487 11.74 6.47 4.81
C LEU A 487 11.49 5.36 5.84
N SER A 488 10.23 5.07 6.07
CA SER A 488 9.76 3.96 6.88
C SER A 488 8.96 2.97 6.03
N TRP A 489 9.27 1.68 6.13
CA TRP A 489 8.53 0.66 5.39
C TRP A 489 7.87 -0.36 6.33
N TYR A 490 6.88 -1.07 5.81
CA TYR A 490 6.22 -2.15 6.52
C TYR A 490 5.77 -3.28 5.58
N GLU A 491 5.10 -2.94 4.46
CA GLU A 491 4.48 -3.94 3.59
C GLU A 491 4.71 -3.63 2.09
N GLN A 492 4.08 -4.39 1.22
CA GLN A 492 4.38 -4.49 -0.20
C GLN A 492 4.17 -3.19 -0.98
N LYS A 493 3.25 -2.31 -0.55
CA LYS A 493 3.09 -0.99 -1.19
C LYS A 493 4.32 -0.10 -1.00
N ALA A 494 5.00 -0.22 0.15
CA ALA A 494 6.27 0.46 0.33
C ALA A 494 7.37 -0.11 -0.57
N VAL A 495 7.34 -1.43 -0.86
CA VAL A 495 8.29 -2.06 -1.77
C VAL A 495 8.13 -1.53 -3.20
N CYS A 496 6.91 -1.47 -3.74
CA CYS A 496 6.71 -0.93 -5.09
C CYS A 496 7.05 0.57 -5.20
N ILE A 497 6.79 1.37 -4.16
CA ILE A 497 7.22 2.78 -4.12
C ILE A 497 8.75 2.88 -4.11
N LEU A 498 9.44 2.08 -3.29
CA LEU A 498 10.90 2.05 -3.29
C LEU A 498 11.45 1.73 -4.68
N LEU A 499 10.92 0.68 -5.34
CA LEU A 499 11.32 0.34 -6.72
C LEU A 499 11.06 1.49 -7.70
N THR A 500 9.98 2.26 -7.52
CA THR A 500 9.74 3.48 -8.31
C THR A 500 10.82 4.54 -8.08
N LEU A 501 11.22 4.78 -6.84
CA LEU A 501 12.30 5.73 -6.54
C LEU A 501 13.64 5.27 -7.15
N LEU A 502 13.94 3.97 -7.10
CA LEU A 502 15.13 3.39 -7.73
C LEU A 502 15.09 3.49 -9.25
N HIS A 503 13.95 3.22 -9.89
CA HIS A 503 13.77 3.42 -11.34
C HIS A 503 14.03 4.88 -11.74
N LEU A 504 13.57 5.85 -10.95
CA LEU A 504 13.79 7.28 -11.15
C LEU A 504 15.23 7.73 -10.83
N GLY A 505 16.09 6.81 -10.37
CA GLY A 505 17.48 7.12 -10.03
C GLY A 505 17.64 7.94 -8.75
N ILE A 506 16.65 7.95 -7.87
CA ILE A 506 16.72 8.66 -6.58
C ILE A 506 17.72 7.97 -5.66
N ARG A 507 18.56 8.77 -5.00
CA ARG A 507 19.68 8.33 -4.16
C ARG A 507 19.60 8.93 -2.76
N ASN A 508 20.52 8.50 -1.89
CA ASN A 508 20.73 9.08 -0.55
C ASN A 508 19.51 8.92 0.36
N MET A 509 18.93 7.72 0.42
CA MET A 509 17.74 7.43 1.23
C MET A 509 18.11 6.72 2.53
N LYS A 510 17.60 7.19 3.67
CA LYS A 510 17.57 6.44 4.92
C LYS A 510 16.31 5.59 4.98
N LEU A 511 16.47 4.29 5.23
CA LEU A 511 15.37 3.33 5.27
C LEU A 511 15.34 2.59 6.61
N GLY A 512 14.19 2.53 7.23
CA GLY A 512 14.02 1.87 8.52
C GLY A 512 12.61 1.35 8.81
N PRO A 513 12.41 0.82 10.03
CA PRO A 513 13.38 0.70 11.14
C PRO A 513 14.39 -0.44 10.93
N SER A 514 14.16 -1.35 9.98
CA SER A 514 15.09 -2.40 9.55
C SER A 514 15.06 -2.52 8.03
N LEU A 515 16.09 -3.10 7.45
CA LEU A 515 16.08 -3.45 6.04
C LEU A 515 15.21 -4.70 5.79
N PRO A 516 14.69 -4.91 4.57
CA PRO A 516 13.85 -6.06 4.26
C PRO A 516 14.57 -7.39 4.48
N ALA A 517 13.95 -8.33 5.21
CA ALA A 517 14.51 -9.63 5.52
C ALA A 517 14.72 -10.52 4.28
N PHE A 518 13.91 -10.34 3.25
CA PHE A 518 14.00 -11.08 1.99
C PHE A 518 15.12 -10.59 1.07
N VAL A 519 15.75 -9.46 1.35
CA VAL A 519 16.86 -8.94 0.53
C VAL A 519 18.16 -9.60 0.96
N GLY A 520 18.73 -10.41 0.06
CA GLY A 520 20.02 -11.06 0.30
C GLY A 520 21.19 -10.06 0.41
N PRO A 521 22.32 -10.46 1.01
CA PRO A 521 23.43 -9.55 1.32
C PRO A 521 24.07 -8.92 0.08
N ASN A 522 24.15 -9.65 -1.04
CA ASN A 522 24.72 -9.11 -2.27
C ASN A 522 23.75 -8.13 -2.96
N VAL A 523 22.45 -8.40 -2.91
CA VAL A 523 21.42 -7.47 -3.40
C VAL A 523 21.42 -6.20 -2.56
N LEU A 524 21.53 -6.31 -1.25
CA LEU A 524 21.68 -5.17 -0.36
C LEU A 524 22.90 -4.34 -0.71
N LYS A 525 24.03 -4.99 -0.99
CA LYS A 525 25.26 -4.31 -1.43
C LYS A 525 25.03 -3.50 -2.71
N VAL A 526 24.32 -4.04 -3.70
CA VAL A 526 23.95 -3.34 -4.94
C VAL A 526 23.11 -2.11 -4.65
N LEU A 527 22.13 -2.21 -3.74
CA LEU A 527 21.29 -1.08 -3.33
C LEU A 527 22.10 0.03 -2.66
N VAL A 528 23.05 -0.34 -1.80
CA VAL A 528 23.95 0.60 -1.13
C VAL A 528 24.89 1.25 -2.15
N ASP A 529 25.58 0.46 -2.98
CA ASP A 529 26.61 0.96 -3.90
C ASP A 529 26.02 1.87 -5.01
N ASN A 530 24.85 1.53 -5.54
CA ASN A 530 24.28 2.25 -6.68
C ASN A 530 23.34 3.40 -6.27
N PHE A 531 22.64 3.27 -5.14
CA PHE A 531 21.62 4.24 -4.74
C PHE A 531 21.89 4.90 -3.38
N ASN A 532 22.96 4.52 -2.69
CA ASN A 532 23.31 4.99 -1.36
C ASN A 532 22.12 4.87 -0.38
N ILE A 533 21.45 3.70 -0.38
CA ILE A 533 20.44 3.39 0.62
C ILE A 533 21.17 2.95 1.89
N ALA A 534 20.88 3.62 2.99
CA ALA A 534 21.46 3.30 4.28
C ALA A 534 20.37 3.04 5.33
N PRO A 535 20.61 2.14 6.30
CA PRO A 535 19.71 2.03 7.45
C PRO A 535 19.70 3.34 8.24
N ILE A 536 18.61 3.59 8.97
CA ILE A 536 18.59 4.65 9.99
C ILE A 536 19.62 4.34 11.08
N SER A 537 20.22 5.40 11.63
CA SER A 537 21.20 5.30 12.72
C SER A 537 20.78 6.15 13.93
N SER A 538 21.62 6.99 14.49
CA SER A 538 21.18 7.99 15.45
C SER A 538 20.58 9.21 14.74
N VAL A 539 19.54 9.82 15.31
CA VAL A 539 18.94 11.04 14.77
C VAL A 539 19.98 12.14 14.56
N LYS A 540 20.91 12.29 15.52
CA LYS A 540 21.97 13.30 15.46
C LYS A 540 22.89 13.09 14.26
N ASP A 541 23.36 11.86 14.07
CA ASP A 541 24.32 11.56 13.01
C ASP A 541 23.67 11.61 11.63
N ASP A 542 22.45 11.07 11.50
CA ASP A 542 21.71 11.11 10.24
C ASP A 542 21.34 12.53 9.83
N LEU A 543 20.88 13.36 10.77
CA LEU A 543 20.56 14.77 10.51
C LEU A 543 21.81 15.58 10.14
N ALA A 544 22.92 15.37 10.86
CA ALA A 544 24.19 16.04 10.54
C ALA A 544 24.69 15.67 9.13
N ALA A 545 24.61 14.40 8.75
CA ALA A 545 25.02 13.94 7.41
C ALA A 545 24.14 14.48 6.28
N MET A 546 22.85 14.74 6.54
CA MET A 546 21.91 15.28 5.56
C MET A 546 22.02 16.81 5.40
N LEU A 547 22.54 17.51 6.39
CA LEU A 547 22.69 18.97 6.38
C LEU A 547 24.13 19.42 6.03
N ALA A 548 25.08 18.49 5.93
CA ALA A 548 26.47 18.75 5.52
C ALA A 548 26.54 19.04 4.01
#